data_9a021de6f3ca35f7d8d63c8d0bdcb0c0
#
_entry.id   9a021de6f3ca35f7d8d63c8d0bdcb0c0
#
_cell.length_a   1.000
_cell.length_b   1.000
_cell.length_c   1.000
_cell.angle_alpha   90.00
_cell.angle_beta   90.00
_cell.angle_gamma   90.00
#
_symmetry.space_group_name_H-M   'P 1'
#
loop_
_entity.id
_entity.type
_entity.pdbx_description
1 polymer ?
#
loop_
_entity_poly.entity_id
_entity_poly.type
_entity_poly.pdbx_seq_one_letter_code
_entity_poly.pdbx_strand_id
1 'polypeptide(L)'
;MLTILLLTASCTNIGEDPLTLKIGAEPSAKMRNDIGIEHFLAGRNFEALLQFNQANLADPTSGEIHFNLGLALWNENKKEKAIKHFKQAHNLAKGNPKILQSQIVNKILKEN
;
A
#
# COMPACT_ATOMS: atom_id res chain seq x y z
N MET A 1 9.43 -19.04 -38.52
CA MET A 1 9.34 -17.79 -37.68
C MET A 1 8.85 -18.17 -36.32
N LEU A 2 9.73 -18.12 -35.33
CA LEU A 2 9.38 -18.37 -33.94
C LEU A 2 8.93 -17.05 -33.34
N THR A 3 7.64 -16.86 -33.17
CA THR A 3 7.11 -15.76 -32.38
C THR A 3 7.32 -16.12 -30.93
N ILE A 4 8.35 -15.54 -30.32
CA ILE A 4 8.51 -15.58 -28.87
C ILE A 4 7.41 -14.71 -28.30
N LEU A 5 6.34 -15.36 -27.82
CA LEU A 5 5.37 -14.71 -26.95
C LEU A 5 6.09 -14.46 -25.64
N LEU A 6 6.67 -13.26 -25.50
CA LEU A 6 7.07 -12.76 -24.20
C LEU A 6 5.78 -12.63 -23.37
N LEU A 7 5.47 -13.69 -22.60
CA LEU A 7 4.60 -13.53 -21.45
C LEU A 7 5.36 -12.59 -20.51
N THR A 8 5.16 -11.29 -20.70
CA THR A 8 5.39 -10.36 -19.62
C THR A 8 4.41 -10.78 -18.54
N ALA A 9 4.91 -11.46 -17.50
CA ALA A 9 4.18 -11.51 -16.27
C ALA A 9 3.92 -10.05 -15.92
N SER A 10 2.72 -9.55 -16.29
CA SER A 10 2.29 -8.26 -15.82
C SER A 10 2.16 -8.45 -14.32
N CYS A 11 3.18 -8.01 -13.58
CA CYS A 11 2.96 -7.54 -12.24
C CYS A 11 1.79 -6.58 -12.39
N THR A 12 0.62 -6.99 -11.96
CA THR A 12 -0.54 -6.13 -11.89
C THR A 12 -0.18 -5.08 -10.85
N ASN A 13 0.60 -4.11 -11.29
CA ASN A 13 0.74 -2.86 -10.59
C ASN A 13 -0.67 -2.30 -10.53
N ILE A 14 -1.21 -2.17 -9.34
CA ILE A 14 -2.56 -1.67 -9.12
C ILE A 14 -2.69 -0.24 -9.67
N GLY A 15 -1.57 0.37 -10.12
CA GLY A 15 -1.54 1.72 -10.68
C GLY A 15 -1.78 2.80 -9.64
N GLU A 16 -1.71 2.47 -8.35
CA GLU A 16 -1.83 3.44 -7.27
C GLU A 16 -0.51 3.56 -6.51
N ASP A 17 -0.17 4.80 -6.18
CA ASP A 17 1.06 5.11 -5.45
C ASP A 17 0.84 5.08 -3.94
N PRO A 18 1.87 4.75 -3.17
CA PRO A 18 1.80 4.83 -1.73
C PRO A 18 1.65 6.29 -1.24
N LEU A 19 1.03 6.45 -0.08
CA LEU A 19 0.61 7.73 0.46
C LEU A 19 1.58 8.24 1.53
N THR A 20 1.92 9.54 1.44
CA THR A 20 2.64 10.26 2.49
C THR A 20 1.73 10.54 3.68
N LEU A 21 2.31 10.67 4.87
CA LEU A 21 1.58 11.08 6.06
C LEU A 21 1.40 12.59 6.12
N LYS A 22 0.36 13.01 6.83
CA LYS A 22 0.05 14.43 7.03
C LYS A 22 1.13 15.13 7.87
N ILE A 23 1.23 16.45 7.73
CA ILE A 23 2.01 17.29 8.62
C ILE A 23 1.50 17.08 10.05
N GLY A 24 2.43 16.89 11.00
CA GLY A 24 2.10 16.62 12.41
C GLY A 24 1.90 15.14 12.73
N ALA A 25 2.10 14.23 11.77
CA ALA A 25 2.13 12.80 12.04
C ALA A 25 3.26 12.44 13.03
N GLU A 26 3.11 11.29 13.71
CA GLU A 26 4.14 10.78 14.63
C GLU A 26 5.48 10.68 13.86
N PRO A 27 6.59 11.30 14.38
CA PRO A 27 7.82 11.47 13.59
C PRO A 27 8.47 10.15 13.14
N SER A 28 8.46 9.14 14.00
CA SER A 28 9.04 7.84 13.69
C SER A 28 8.19 7.09 12.63
N ALA A 29 6.86 7.17 12.75
CA ALA A 29 5.95 6.64 11.73
C ALA A 29 6.16 7.32 10.38
N LYS A 30 6.27 8.65 10.37
CA LYS A 30 6.51 9.41 9.15
C LYS A 30 7.82 9.02 8.49
N MET A 31 8.91 8.96 9.25
CA MET A 31 10.22 8.58 8.73
C MET A 31 10.19 7.18 8.10
N ARG A 32 9.64 6.20 8.79
CA ARG A 32 9.54 4.82 8.30
C ARG A 32 8.65 4.71 7.07
N ASN A 33 7.53 5.43 7.06
CA ASN A 33 6.64 5.47 5.92
C ASN A 33 7.33 6.06 4.68
N ASP A 34 8.04 7.18 4.83
CA ASP A 34 8.77 7.81 3.73
C ASP A 34 9.85 6.90 3.16
N ILE A 35 10.61 6.20 4.00
CA ILE A 35 11.60 5.19 3.55
C ILE A 35 10.89 4.04 2.82
N GLY A 36 9.76 3.59 3.33
CA GLY A 36 8.95 2.56 2.67
C GLY A 36 8.48 2.98 1.27
N ILE A 37 8.06 4.24 1.12
CA ILE A 37 7.66 4.80 -0.17
C ILE A 37 8.84 4.79 -1.16
N GLU A 38 10.02 5.20 -0.73
CA GLU A 38 11.23 5.17 -1.59
C GLU A 38 11.50 3.74 -2.10
N HIS A 39 11.45 2.75 -1.22
CA HIS A 39 11.63 1.35 -1.61
C HIS A 39 10.54 0.88 -2.57
N PHE A 40 9.28 1.20 -2.26
CA PHE A 40 8.15 0.82 -3.10
C PHE A 40 8.27 1.36 -4.52
N LEU A 41 8.57 2.65 -4.66
CA LEU A 41 8.74 3.29 -5.97
C LEU A 41 9.98 2.78 -6.73
N ALA A 42 10.98 2.28 -6.03
CA ALA A 42 12.16 1.65 -6.62
C ALA A 42 11.97 0.16 -6.97
N GLY A 43 10.77 -0.39 -6.73
CA GLY A 43 10.46 -1.80 -6.99
C GLY A 43 10.98 -2.77 -5.92
N ARG A 44 11.52 -2.27 -4.82
CA ARG A 44 11.98 -3.06 -3.67
C ARG A 44 10.82 -3.29 -2.69
N ASN A 45 9.92 -4.13 -3.11
CA ASN A 45 8.63 -4.27 -2.43
C ASN A 45 8.75 -4.93 -1.05
N PHE A 46 9.66 -5.89 -0.88
CA PHE A 46 9.90 -6.54 0.41
C PHE A 46 10.46 -5.55 1.45
N GLU A 47 11.43 -4.73 1.05
CA GLU A 47 11.99 -3.68 1.89
C GLU A 47 10.95 -2.62 2.23
N ALA A 48 10.10 -2.26 1.26
CA ALA A 48 8.98 -1.36 1.50
C ALA A 48 8.05 -1.92 2.59
N LEU A 49 7.70 -3.19 2.49
CA LEU A 49 6.82 -3.87 3.45
C LEU A 49 7.40 -3.84 4.87
N LEU A 50 8.71 -4.07 5.02
CA LEU A 50 9.38 -3.98 6.33
C LEU A 50 9.26 -2.58 6.93
N GLN A 51 9.48 -1.55 6.13
CA GLN A 51 9.39 -0.15 6.60
C GLN A 51 7.95 0.25 6.94
N PHE A 52 6.98 -0.13 6.12
CA PHE A 52 5.57 0.14 6.41
C PHE A 52 5.09 -0.59 7.67
N ASN A 53 5.57 -1.81 7.92
CA ASN A 53 5.28 -2.51 9.17
C ASN A 53 5.83 -1.77 10.38
N GLN A 54 7.05 -1.24 10.31
CA GLN A 54 7.62 -0.44 11.38
C GLN A 54 6.88 0.89 11.57
N ALA A 55 6.45 1.52 10.49
CA ALA A 55 5.59 2.70 10.55
C ALA A 55 4.27 2.38 11.26
N ASN A 56 3.66 1.23 10.95
CA ASN A 56 2.41 0.79 11.59
C ASN A 56 2.57 0.50 13.08
N LEU A 57 3.74 0.00 13.50
CA LEU A 57 4.02 -0.17 14.92
C LEU A 57 4.13 1.18 15.66
N ALA A 58 4.67 2.21 14.99
CA ALA A 58 4.77 3.55 15.56
C ALA A 58 3.43 4.28 15.59
N ASP A 59 2.59 4.09 14.57
CA ASP A 59 1.23 4.65 14.53
C ASP A 59 0.26 3.66 13.85
N PRO A 60 -0.40 2.80 14.62
CA PRO A 60 -1.35 1.83 14.09
C PRO A 60 -2.70 2.44 13.65
N THR A 61 -2.90 3.74 13.86
CA THR A 61 -4.17 4.42 13.56
C THR A 61 -4.15 5.20 12.25
N SER A 62 -3.06 5.13 11.49
CA SER A 62 -2.93 5.81 10.21
C SER A 62 -3.56 5.02 9.07
N GLY A 63 -4.59 5.57 8.46
CA GLY A 63 -5.21 5.00 7.25
C GLY A 63 -4.22 4.90 6.09
N GLU A 64 -3.34 5.90 5.95
CA GLU A 64 -2.31 5.95 4.91
C GLU A 64 -1.30 4.81 5.03
N ILE A 65 -0.84 4.51 6.25
CA ILE A 65 0.10 3.39 6.48
C ILE A 65 -0.59 2.05 6.17
N HIS A 66 -1.83 1.86 6.59
CA HIS A 66 -2.59 0.66 6.25
C HIS A 66 -2.81 0.53 4.74
N PHE A 67 -3.06 1.63 4.05
CA PHE A 67 -3.15 1.65 2.59
C PHE A 67 -1.83 1.21 1.94
N ASN A 68 -0.70 1.74 2.39
CA ASN A 68 0.63 1.40 1.89
C ASN A 68 0.97 -0.08 2.15
N LEU A 69 0.64 -0.60 3.34
CA LEU A 69 0.76 -2.03 3.65
C LEU A 69 -0.09 -2.87 2.70
N GLY A 70 -1.30 -2.44 2.42
CA GLY A 70 -2.16 -3.11 1.46
C GLY A 70 -1.53 -3.20 0.07
N LEU A 71 -0.97 -2.10 -0.43
CA LEU A 71 -0.27 -2.08 -1.73
C LEU A 71 0.93 -3.04 -1.76
N ALA A 72 1.79 -2.97 -0.75
CA ALA A 72 2.99 -3.81 -0.67
C ALA A 72 2.65 -5.29 -0.54
N LEU A 73 1.67 -5.64 0.29
CA LEU A 73 1.19 -7.01 0.45
C LEU A 73 0.54 -7.55 -0.83
N TRP A 74 -0.22 -6.71 -1.53
CA TRP A 74 -0.82 -7.08 -2.80
C TRP A 74 0.26 -7.42 -3.84
N ASN A 75 1.30 -6.59 -3.93
CA ASN A 75 2.42 -6.83 -4.84
C ASN A 75 3.22 -8.10 -4.47
N GLU A 76 3.25 -8.49 -3.20
CA GLU A 76 3.84 -9.75 -2.72
C GLU A 76 2.89 -10.95 -2.87
N ASN A 77 1.77 -10.76 -3.56
CA ASN A 77 0.73 -11.78 -3.76
C ASN A 77 0.11 -12.32 -2.45
N LYS A 78 0.13 -11.51 -1.39
CA LYS A 78 -0.51 -11.79 -0.11
C LYS A 78 -1.86 -11.10 -0.03
N LYS A 79 -2.77 -11.47 -0.94
CA LYS A 79 -4.02 -10.74 -1.18
C LYS A 79 -4.95 -10.71 0.02
N GLU A 80 -5.07 -11.78 0.79
CA GLU A 80 -5.94 -11.82 1.98
C GLU A 80 -5.49 -10.81 3.05
N LYS A 81 -4.18 -10.74 3.30
CA LYS A 81 -3.61 -9.76 4.24
C LYS A 81 -3.76 -8.34 3.71
N ALA A 82 -3.55 -8.16 2.41
CA ALA A 82 -3.73 -6.86 1.75
C ALA A 82 -5.18 -6.36 1.91
N ILE A 83 -6.16 -7.21 1.69
CA ILE A 83 -7.59 -6.89 1.85
C ILE A 83 -7.89 -6.39 3.26
N LYS A 84 -7.36 -7.05 4.29
CA LYS A 84 -7.53 -6.62 5.68
C LYS A 84 -6.98 -5.21 5.90
N HIS A 85 -5.79 -4.92 5.37
CA HIS A 85 -5.20 -3.58 5.51
C HIS A 85 -5.95 -2.53 4.71
N PHE A 86 -6.44 -2.83 3.51
CA PHE A 86 -7.26 -1.90 2.74
C PHE A 86 -8.58 -1.57 3.45
N LYS A 87 -9.22 -2.54 4.09
CA LYS A 87 -10.41 -2.29 4.91
C LYS A 87 -10.10 -1.40 6.10
N GLN A 88 -8.98 -1.63 6.77
CA GLN A 88 -8.53 -0.77 7.87
C GLN A 88 -8.21 0.66 7.38
N ALA A 89 -7.57 0.77 6.21
CA ALA A 89 -7.30 2.07 5.61
C ALA A 89 -8.59 2.85 5.38
N HIS A 90 -9.62 2.21 4.84
CA HIS A 90 -10.91 2.86 4.64
C HIS A 90 -11.54 3.31 5.97
N ASN A 91 -11.52 2.45 6.99
CA ASN A 91 -12.08 2.78 8.30
C ASN A 91 -11.32 3.92 9.00
N LEU A 92 -10.03 4.05 8.75
CA LEU A 92 -9.14 5.05 9.35
C LEU A 92 -8.83 6.22 8.41
N ALA A 93 -9.54 6.34 7.31
CA ALA A 93 -9.23 7.32 6.26
C ALA A 93 -9.36 8.78 6.72
N LYS A 94 -10.20 9.05 7.72
CA LYS A 94 -10.41 10.40 8.28
C LYS A 94 -10.64 11.47 7.19
N GLY A 95 -11.43 11.11 6.18
CA GLY A 95 -11.75 11.99 5.06
C GLY A 95 -10.69 12.09 3.97
N ASN A 96 -9.59 11.33 4.03
CA ASN A 96 -8.56 11.38 2.98
C ASN A 96 -9.13 10.87 1.65
N PRO A 97 -9.28 11.76 0.63
CA PRO A 97 -9.88 11.35 -0.65
C PRO A 97 -9.02 10.33 -1.41
N LYS A 98 -7.72 10.31 -1.20
CA LYS A 98 -6.84 9.33 -1.85
C LYS A 98 -7.12 7.89 -1.40
N ILE A 99 -7.61 7.72 -0.18
CA ILE A 99 -8.09 6.42 0.31
C ILE A 99 -9.53 6.18 -0.11
N LEU A 100 -10.41 7.14 0.15
CA LEU A 100 -11.85 6.98 -0.07
C LEU A 100 -12.22 6.86 -1.57
N GLN A 101 -11.41 7.43 -2.46
CA GLN A 101 -11.58 7.35 -3.91
C GLN A 101 -10.63 6.33 -4.57
N SER A 102 -9.88 5.56 -3.79
CA SER A 102 -9.01 4.51 -4.31
C SER A 102 -9.82 3.44 -5.03
N GLN A 103 -9.41 3.12 -6.25
CA GLN A 103 -10.08 2.10 -7.07
C GLN A 103 -9.95 0.71 -6.44
N ILE A 104 -8.77 0.36 -5.92
CA ILE A 104 -8.55 -0.95 -5.30
C ILE A 104 -9.35 -1.08 -3.99
N VAL A 105 -9.37 -0.05 -3.15
CA VAL A 105 -10.14 -0.07 -1.90
C VAL A 105 -11.61 -0.23 -2.20
N ASN A 106 -12.16 0.57 -3.12
CA ASN A 106 -13.58 0.50 -3.48
C ASN A 106 -13.96 -0.83 -4.12
N LYS A 107 -13.10 -1.40 -4.95
CA LYS A 107 -13.32 -2.74 -5.51
C LYS A 107 -13.37 -3.80 -4.41
N ILE A 108 -12.45 -3.79 -3.48
CA ILE A 108 -12.39 -4.73 -2.35
C ILE A 108 -13.65 -4.62 -1.49
N LEU A 109 -14.09 -3.40 -1.18
CA LEU A 109 -15.29 -3.18 -0.38
C LEU A 109 -16.56 -3.69 -1.06
N LYS A 110 -16.63 -3.65 -2.38
CA LYS A 110 -17.78 -4.18 -3.16
C LYS A 110 -17.80 -5.70 -3.23
N GLU A 111 -16.63 -6.35 -3.29
CA GLU A 111 -16.50 -7.80 -3.47
C GLU A 111 -16.56 -8.57 -2.15
N ASN A 112 -16.41 -7.89 -1.04
CA ASN A 112 -16.36 -8.47 0.30
C ASN A 112 -17.35 -7.76 1.24
#